data_64d14c1ca79e41cdf297f50a5867a089
#
_entry.id   64d14c1ca79e41cdf297f50a5867a089
#
_cell.length_a   1.000
_cell.length_b   1.000
_cell.length_c   1.000
_cell.angle_alpha   90.00
_cell.angle_beta   90.00
_cell.angle_gamma   90.00
#
_symmetry.space_group_name_H-M   'P 1'
#
loop_
_entity.id
_entity.type
_entity.pdbx_description
1 polymer ?
#
loop_
_entity_poly.entity_id
_entity_poly.type
_entity_poly.pdbx_seq_one_letter_code
_entity_poly.pdbx_strand_id
1 'polypeptide(L)'
;MDYFERKLDEKRRLTIPTELRNEFASGVVVTRGFGDYLHLYPQQVWDSEVEPALSGTILDERIADLNVRFRRGKLAAELDQKQGRVTLEQHLLDYAGIDKDIVAVRAGAYWRIMSARQAEDL
;
A
#
# COMPACT_ATOMS: atom_id res chain seq x y z
N MET A 1 -1.90 16.02 5.92
CA MET A 1 -1.85 14.82 6.78
C MET A 1 -0.78 13.90 6.26
N ASP A 2 0.13 13.49 7.14
CA ASP A 2 1.28 12.63 6.77
C ASP A 2 1.29 11.30 7.51
N TYR A 3 0.30 11.06 8.36
CA TYR A 3 0.30 9.92 9.24
C TYR A 3 -1.13 9.63 9.70
N PHE A 4 -1.49 8.36 9.78
CA PHE A 4 -2.74 7.97 10.44
C PHE A 4 -2.63 6.54 10.97
N GLU A 5 -3.48 6.24 11.94
CA GLU A 5 -3.62 4.90 12.51
C GLU A 5 -5.05 4.44 12.29
N ARG A 6 -5.20 3.16 12.01
CA ARG A 6 -6.52 2.54 11.81
C ARG A 6 -6.51 1.11 12.33
N LYS A 7 -7.68 0.66 12.72
CA LYS A 7 -7.92 -0.74 13.03
C LYS A 7 -8.72 -1.34 11.88
N LEU A 8 -8.24 -2.45 11.31
CA LEU A 8 -8.96 -3.14 10.25
C LEU A 8 -10.25 -3.74 10.82
N ASP A 9 -11.30 -3.77 10.01
CA ASP A 9 -12.56 -4.39 10.43
C ASP A 9 -12.49 -5.91 10.25
N GLU A 10 -13.57 -6.61 10.57
CA GLU A 10 -13.65 -8.07 10.50
C GLU A 10 -13.43 -8.61 9.10
N LYS A 11 -13.66 -7.80 8.07
CA LYS A 11 -13.47 -8.18 6.66
C LYS A 11 -12.16 -7.67 6.10
N ARG A 12 -11.21 -7.33 6.96
CA ARG A 12 -9.88 -6.83 6.58
C ARG A 12 -9.94 -5.54 5.77
N ARG A 13 -10.91 -4.69 6.04
CA ARG A 13 -11.04 -3.43 5.30
C ARG A 13 -10.34 -2.31 6.05
N LEU A 14 -9.53 -1.57 5.31
CA LEU A 14 -8.87 -0.36 5.76
C LEU A 14 -9.72 0.84 5.37
N THR A 15 -10.07 1.68 6.33
CA THR A 15 -10.79 2.93 6.05
C THR A 15 -9.79 4.05 5.87
N ILE A 16 -9.77 4.64 4.69
CA ILE A 16 -8.91 5.80 4.40
C ILE A 16 -9.55 7.03 5.03
N PRO A 17 -8.78 7.85 5.77
CA PRO A 17 -9.30 9.10 6.33
C PRO A 17 -9.96 9.97 5.28
N THR A 18 -11.03 10.63 5.65
CA THR A 18 -11.81 11.48 4.73
C THR A 18 -10.94 12.51 4.00
N GLU A 19 -9.98 13.09 4.71
CA GLU A 19 -9.09 14.12 4.16
C GLU A 19 -8.19 13.59 3.03
N LEU A 20 -8.00 12.28 2.96
CA LEU A 20 -7.11 11.65 1.99
C LEU A 20 -7.84 10.96 0.84
N ARG A 21 -9.17 10.86 0.89
CA ARG A 21 -9.92 10.11 -0.13
C ARG A 21 -9.74 10.68 -1.54
N ASN A 22 -9.59 11.98 -1.67
CA ASN A 22 -9.36 12.62 -2.95
C ASN A 22 -8.05 12.15 -3.59
N GLU A 23 -7.03 11.90 -2.77
CA GLU A 23 -5.73 11.41 -3.25
C GLU A 23 -5.89 10.06 -3.95
N PHE A 24 -6.86 9.26 -3.54
CA PHE A 24 -7.12 7.93 -4.07
C PHE A 24 -8.35 7.86 -4.98
N ALA A 25 -8.77 9.00 -5.51
CA ALA A 25 -9.96 9.05 -6.36
C ALA A 25 -9.85 8.17 -7.62
N SER A 26 -8.63 7.98 -8.15
CA SER A 26 -8.38 7.13 -9.31
C SER A 26 -8.30 5.64 -8.98
N GLY A 27 -8.31 5.30 -7.70
CA GLY A 27 -8.16 3.93 -7.21
C GLY A 27 -6.94 3.75 -6.33
N VAL A 28 -6.75 2.54 -5.87
CA VAL A 28 -5.67 2.17 -4.93
C VAL A 28 -4.88 1.02 -5.49
N VAL A 29 -3.56 1.04 -5.28
CA VAL A 29 -2.70 -0.11 -5.54
C VAL A 29 -1.97 -0.43 -4.24
N VAL A 30 -2.02 -1.68 -3.80
CA VAL A 30 -1.30 -2.14 -2.61
C VAL A 30 -0.33 -3.22 -3.04
N THR A 31 0.93 -3.07 -2.61
CA THR A 31 1.98 -4.04 -2.92
C THR A 31 2.78 -4.37 -1.66
N ARG A 32 3.58 -5.43 -1.75
CA ARG A 32 4.65 -5.65 -0.77
C ARG A 32 5.63 -4.50 -0.89
N GLY A 33 6.19 -4.08 0.25
CA GLY A 33 7.17 -3.00 0.27
C GLY A 33 8.60 -3.49 0.10
N PHE A 34 9.55 -2.61 0.40
CA PHE A 34 10.97 -2.96 0.38
C PHE A 34 11.37 -3.86 1.56
N GLY A 35 10.63 -3.77 2.66
CA GLY A 35 10.80 -4.61 3.85
C GLY A 35 9.47 -5.24 4.24
N ASP A 36 9.33 -5.60 5.51
CA ASP A 36 8.14 -6.29 6.02
C ASP A 36 6.99 -5.31 6.29
N TYR A 37 6.60 -4.60 5.27
CA TYR A 37 5.50 -3.64 5.28
C TYR A 37 4.91 -3.54 3.88
N LEU A 38 3.79 -2.82 3.75
CA LEU A 38 3.12 -2.66 2.48
C LEU A 38 3.31 -1.25 1.94
N HIS A 39 3.20 -1.12 0.63
CA HIS A 39 3.09 0.17 -0.04
C HIS A 39 1.64 0.37 -0.48
N LEU A 40 1.12 1.57 -0.26
CA LEU A 40 -0.20 1.98 -0.71
C LEU A 40 -0.03 3.16 -1.65
N TYR A 41 -0.45 2.98 -2.91
CA TYR A 41 -0.30 4.00 -3.93
C TYR A 41 -1.66 4.49 -4.42
N PRO A 42 -1.80 5.79 -4.71
CA PRO A 42 -2.86 6.21 -5.61
C PRO A 42 -2.64 5.52 -6.97
N GLN A 43 -3.71 5.07 -7.61
CA GLN A 43 -3.61 4.39 -8.90
C GLN A 43 -2.82 5.22 -9.93
N GLN A 44 -3.07 6.52 -9.96
CA GLN A 44 -2.40 7.38 -10.92
C GLN A 44 -0.89 7.49 -10.65
N VAL A 45 -0.46 7.42 -9.39
CA VAL A 45 0.97 7.43 -9.04
C VAL A 45 1.63 6.12 -9.49
N TRP A 46 0.94 5.00 -9.29
CA TRP A 46 1.43 3.72 -9.80
C TRP A 46 1.64 3.80 -11.30
N ASP A 47 0.62 4.26 -12.03
CA ASP A 47 0.66 4.29 -13.49
C ASP A 47 1.71 5.25 -14.04
N SER A 48 1.88 6.43 -13.42
CA SER A 48 2.75 7.47 -13.96
C SER A 48 4.19 7.38 -13.47
N GLU A 49 4.43 6.79 -12.31
CA GLU A 49 5.77 6.78 -11.70
C GLU A 49 6.33 5.40 -11.43
N VAL A 50 5.54 4.48 -10.90
CA VAL A 50 6.04 3.17 -10.49
C VAL A 50 6.15 2.23 -11.69
N GLU A 51 5.08 2.09 -12.46
CA GLU A 51 5.07 1.19 -13.63
C GLU A 51 6.17 1.54 -14.62
N PRO A 52 6.39 2.81 -15.00
CA PRO A 52 7.50 3.16 -15.88
C PRO A 52 8.87 2.83 -15.28
N ALA A 53 9.04 3.03 -13.96
CA ALA A 53 10.31 2.72 -13.29
C ALA A 53 10.58 1.21 -13.26
N LEU A 54 9.54 0.41 -13.08
CA LEU A 54 9.66 -1.05 -13.09
C LEU A 54 9.90 -1.60 -14.49
N SER A 55 9.48 -0.87 -15.51
CA SER A 55 9.65 -1.27 -16.92
C SER A 55 11.00 -0.84 -17.49
N GLY A 56 11.99 -0.60 -16.62
CA GLY A 56 13.32 -0.16 -17.02
C GLY A 56 14.14 -1.24 -17.73
N THR A 57 15.46 -1.21 -17.57
CA THR A 57 16.31 -2.16 -18.27
C THR A 57 16.16 -3.58 -17.75
N ILE A 58 16.02 -4.53 -18.67
CA ILE A 58 15.90 -5.95 -18.34
C ILE A 58 17.21 -6.53 -17.79
N LEU A 59 18.32 -5.80 -17.92
CA LEU A 59 19.62 -6.24 -17.46
C LEU A 59 19.95 -5.77 -16.03
N ASP A 60 19.04 -5.05 -15.38
CA ASP A 60 19.23 -4.60 -14.01
C ASP A 60 18.56 -5.59 -13.06
N GLU A 61 19.37 -6.36 -12.34
CA GLU A 61 18.86 -7.38 -11.39
C GLU A 61 18.01 -6.77 -10.29
N ARG A 62 18.34 -5.57 -9.80
CA ARG A 62 17.59 -4.90 -8.75
C ARG A 62 16.19 -4.54 -9.22
N ILE A 63 16.07 -4.07 -10.46
CA ILE A 63 14.77 -3.77 -11.05
C ILE A 63 13.96 -5.05 -11.26
N ALA A 64 14.61 -6.12 -11.70
CA ALA A 64 13.95 -7.42 -11.85
C ALA A 64 13.40 -7.92 -10.51
N ASP A 65 14.20 -7.81 -9.44
CA ASP A 65 13.77 -8.24 -8.10
C ASP A 65 12.59 -7.39 -7.58
N LEU A 66 12.62 -6.08 -7.84
CA LEU A 66 11.51 -5.21 -7.47
C LEU A 66 10.24 -5.55 -8.23
N ASN A 67 10.36 -5.89 -9.52
CA ASN A 67 9.20 -6.34 -10.30
C ASN A 67 8.53 -7.56 -9.65
N VAL A 68 9.35 -8.56 -9.29
CA VAL A 68 8.83 -9.77 -8.65
C VAL A 68 8.16 -9.43 -7.32
N ARG A 69 8.83 -8.65 -6.49
CA ARG A 69 8.33 -8.30 -5.16
C ARG A 69 7.04 -7.49 -5.23
N PHE A 70 6.99 -6.47 -6.08
CA PHE A 70 5.84 -5.56 -6.13
C PHE A 70 4.65 -6.19 -6.86
N ARG A 71 4.91 -7.00 -7.90
CA ARG A 71 3.80 -7.57 -8.68
C ARG A 71 3.23 -8.83 -8.06
N ARG A 72 4.00 -9.55 -7.25
CA ARG A 72 3.50 -10.74 -6.58
C ARG A 72 2.51 -10.34 -5.49
N GLY A 73 1.26 -10.68 -5.72
CA GLY A 73 0.19 -10.34 -4.78
C GLY A 73 -0.30 -8.91 -4.86
N LYS A 74 0.10 -8.16 -5.90
CA LYS A 74 -0.39 -6.78 -6.08
C LYS A 74 -1.91 -6.76 -6.09
N LEU A 75 -2.48 -5.83 -5.35
CA LEU A 75 -3.91 -5.57 -5.29
C LEU A 75 -4.19 -4.23 -5.96
N ALA A 76 -5.11 -4.21 -6.92
CA ALA A 76 -5.62 -2.97 -7.50
C ALA A 76 -7.12 -2.93 -7.28
N ALA A 77 -7.62 -1.85 -6.71
CA ALA A 77 -9.02 -1.75 -6.36
C ALA A 77 -9.47 -0.29 -6.37
N GLU A 78 -10.79 -0.10 -6.40
CA GLU A 78 -11.39 1.21 -6.21
C GLU A 78 -11.75 1.38 -4.75
N LEU A 79 -11.73 2.61 -4.26
CA LEU A 79 -12.25 2.90 -2.93
C LEU A 79 -13.78 2.87 -2.96
N ASP A 80 -14.38 2.33 -1.91
CA ASP A 80 -15.79 2.51 -1.63
C ASP A 80 -16.05 4.00 -1.44
N GLN A 81 -16.80 4.60 -2.35
CA GLN A 81 -17.02 6.06 -2.37
C GLN A 81 -17.71 6.58 -1.11
N LYS A 82 -18.55 5.78 -0.48
CA LYS A 82 -19.30 6.21 0.70
C LYS A 82 -18.45 6.18 1.96
N GLN A 83 -17.63 5.16 2.14
CA GLN A 83 -16.91 4.93 3.38
C GLN A 83 -15.40 4.95 3.22
N GLY A 84 -14.90 5.01 1.98
CA GLY A 84 -13.47 5.10 1.71
C GLY A 84 -12.70 3.87 2.17
N ARG A 85 -13.25 2.67 1.94
CA ARG A 85 -12.64 1.42 2.42
C ARG A 85 -12.00 0.66 1.27
N VAL A 86 -10.90 -0.03 1.60
CA VAL A 86 -10.25 -0.97 0.70
C VAL A 86 -10.01 -2.26 1.48
N THR A 87 -10.32 -3.41 0.86
CA THR A 87 -10.08 -4.71 1.48
C THR A 87 -8.64 -5.13 1.23
N LEU A 88 -7.91 -5.44 2.30
CA LEU A 88 -6.55 -5.95 2.21
C LEU A 88 -6.60 -7.48 2.26
N GLU A 89 -6.04 -8.13 1.24
CA GLU A 89 -6.02 -9.57 1.18
C GLU A 89 -5.13 -10.16 2.27
N GLN A 90 -5.48 -11.36 2.75
CA GLN A 90 -4.80 -11.97 3.88
C GLN A 90 -3.30 -12.16 3.63
N HIS A 91 -2.90 -12.53 2.41
CA HIS A 91 -1.49 -12.74 2.10
C HIS A 91 -0.66 -11.46 2.25
N LEU A 92 -1.26 -10.29 2.01
CA LEU A 92 -0.57 -9.01 2.22
C LEU A 92 -0.40 -8.72 3.71
N LEU A 93 -1.43 -8.98 4.50
CA LEU A 93 -1.36 -8.80 5.94
C LEU A 93 -0.33 -9.74 6.56
N ASP A 94 -0.30 -11.00 6.12
CA ASP A 94 0.69 -11.97 6.58
C ASP A 94 2.11 -11.52 6.26
N TYR A 95 2.32 -11.01 5.05
CA TYR A 95 3.63 -10.51 4.64
C TYR A 95 4.13 -9.40 5.55
N ALA A 96 3.24 -8.48 5.93
CA ALA A 96 3.60 -7.31 6.74
C ALA A 96 3.48 -7.55 8.25
N GLY A 97 3.06 -8.75 8.67
CA GLY A 97 2.86 -9.04 10.08
C GLY A 97 1.74 -8.23 10.71
N ILE A 98 0.73 -7.89 9.93
CA ILE A 98 -0.40 -7.08 10.40
C ILE A 98 -1.53 -7.98 10.85
N ASP A 99 -2.00 -7.78 12.09
CA ASP A 99 -3.21 -8.44 12.60
C ASP A 99 -4.41 -7.53 12.39
N LYS A 100 -4.56 -6.50 13.21
CA LYS A 100 -5.67 -5.56 13.11
C LYS A 100 -5.23 -4.11 13.07
N ASP A 101 -4.21 -3.77 13.84
CA ASP A 101 -3.78 -2.38 13.99
C ASP A 101 -2.73 -2.04 12.95
N ILE A 102 -2.98 -1.00 12.18
CA ILE A 102 -2.05 -0.52 11.18
C ILE A 102 -1.64 0.92 11.46
N VAL A 103 -0.44 1.24 11.03
CA VAL A 103 0.10 2.59 11.04
C VAL A 103 0.50 2.93 9.61
N ALA A 104 0.00 4.05 9.12
CA ALA A 104 0.29 4.53 7.78
C ALA A 104 1.08 5.82 7.85
N VAL A 105 2.20 5.88 7.16
CA VAL A 105 3.06 7.06 7.12
C VAL A 105 3.36 7.42 5.68
N ARG A 106 3.25 8.70 5.35
CA ARG A 106 3.53 9.18 4.00
C ARG A 106 5.00 8.99 3.65
N ALA A 107 5.24 8.39 2.51
CA ALA A 107 6.59 8.14 1.99
C ALA A 107 6.71 8.83 0.62
N GLY A 108 6.54 10.16 0.60
CA GLY A 108 6.51 10.93 -0.63
C GLY A 108 5.16 10.84 -1.33
N ALA A 109 5.12 10.31 -2.55
CA ALA A 109 3.89 10.24 -3.34
C ALA A 109 3.03 9.03 -2.99
N TYR A 110 3.45 8.20 -2.05
CA TYR A 110 2.72 7.00 -1.63
C TYR A 110 2.86 6.82 -0.12
N TRP A 111 2.27 5.74 0.40
CA TRP A 111 2.21 5.51 1.85
C TRP A 111 2.84 4.18 2.21
N ARG A 112 3.52 4.14 3.35
CA ARG A 112 3.98 2.90 3.95
C ARG A 112 2.95 2.45 4.98
N ILE A 113 2.47 1.21 4.85
CA ILE A 113 1.50 0.62 5.77
C ILE A 113 2.24 -0.42 6.61
N MET A 114 2.26 -0.24 7.92
CA MET A 114 3.02 -1.09 8.84
C MET A 114 2.12 -1.67 9.92
N SER A 115 2.57 -2.77 10.53
CA SER A 115 1.99 -3.20 11.79
C SER A 115 2.30 -2.15 12.87
N ALA A 116 1.45 -2.08 13.89
CA ALA A 116 1.69 -1.18 15.02
C ALA A 116 3.03 -1.49 15.70
N ARG A 117 3.37 -2.77 15.78
CA ARG A 117 4.64 -3.21 16.39
C ARG A 117 5.85 -2.70 15.61
N GLN A 118 5.84 -2.83 14.29
CA GLN A 118 6.94 -2.35 13.47
C GLN A 118 7.08 -0.84 13.55
N ALA A 119 5.97 -0.12 13.59
CA ALA A 119 5.98 1.34 13.70
C ALA A 119 6.64 1.81 14.99
N GLU A 120 6.53 1.05 16.08
CA GLU A 120 7.17 1.39 17.35
C GLU A 120 8.70 1.34 17.26
N ASP A 121 9.26 0.56 16.35
CA ASP A 121 10.70 0.38 16.19
C ASP A 121 11.35 1.46 15.32
N LEU A 122 10.58 2.41 14.83
CA LEU A 122 11.10 3.46 13.95
C LEU A 122 11.39 4.79 14.67
#